data_9d571ac4950ad8cb2f492486ab8a235c
#
_entry.id   9d571ac4950ad8cb2f492486ab8a235c
#
_cell.length_a   1.000
_cell.length_b   1.000
_cell.length_c   1.000
_cell.angle_alpha   90.00
_cell.angle_beta   90.00
_cell.angle_gamma   90.00
#
_symmetry.space_group_name_H-M   'P 1'
#
loop_
_entity.id
_entity.type
_entity.pdbx_description
1 polymer ?
#
loop_
_entity_poly.entity_id
_entity_poly.type
_entity_poly.pdbx_seq_one_letter_code
_entity_poly.pdbx_strand_id
1 'polypeptide(L)'
;MVERLPPELWSHIFDLAADEDVIFYPGLQTSMAQSTWSKSPWSSWTVRTPQDTINIIQRRSYATKKSIISACKTWQRLGSEFLVRCLFFDDPTKLCDLRSILDRDPSLGWWARRLHITHFLSRRGPTMDDFENPLKAILQQCPNLEIFIVDWPMSTAFGPIADTLGRHCHNLQTVHWHVPSELLSKVIWALDTLPNLVAVHLEFDAAVQESDSITLGSAQDVKLKLPNLQQLFLKGFCQDFLEQATAWSLPMLRSFSFDFGSNRHDVPDIVSFLAQHGTTLLFLDLNCIPALDVRSILDLCPTLTTFCFNPDWKIAPIPNPDATPEQLEDEAMLPITLANRPHEHIQHIGLHGLLYAFGVGYAGAYADSDPVRTIMVQRTNDRNFNALNKATFPKLERVRVLSPTVLQDLNDNDGPGQSCFERWERWWETCTRMRVRLEDCSGGVLGNLPQEEEEEEYESEEDGEYGSYTEEEEHRNGGVSLSELRELLAECRRMTEEGEREQSPFQFFLNPPT
;
A
#
# COMPACT_ATOMS: atom_id res chain seq x y z
N MET A 1 40.71 12.26 -23.42
CA MET A 1 40.07 10.96 -23.70
C MET A 1 39.21 10.67 -22.52
N VAL A 2 37.90 10.82 -22.60
CA VAL A 2 36.98 10.42 -21.50
C VAL A 2 36.99 8.91 -21.54
N GLU A 3 37.50 8.27 -20.48
CA GLU A 3 37.42 6.83 -20.31
C GLU A 3 35.93 6.43 -20.38
N ARG A 4 35.58 5.64 -21.40
CA ARG A 4 34.20 5.18 -21.55
C ARG A 4 33.94 4.13 -20.48
N LEU A 5 33.03 4.43 -19.57
CA LEU A 5 32.54 3.45 -18.60
C LEU A 5 31.97 2.22 -19.34
N PRO A 6 32.21 1.01 -18.81
CA PRO A 6 31.56 -0.20 -19.30
C PRO A 6 30.04 -0.10 -19.30
N PRO A 7 29.33 -0.74 -20.25
CA PRO A 7 27.86 -0.73 -20.31
C PRO A 7 27.19 -1.14 -19.00
N GLU A 8 27.77 -2.10 -18.28
CA GLU A 8 27.27 -2.63 -17.02
C GLU A 8 27.25 -1.55 -15.91
N LEU A 9 28.28 -0.70 -15.88
CA LEU A 9 28.32 0.41 -14.93
C LEU A 9 27.30 1.50 -15.30
N TRP A 10 27.08 1.76 -16.58
CA TRP A 10 25.99 2.65 -17.00
C TRP A 10 24.63 2.11 -16.59
N SER A 11 24.35 0.83 -16.81
CA SER A 11 23.09 0.21 -16.38
C SER A 11 22.89 0.37 -14.88
N HIS A 12 23.92 0.12 -14.06
CA HIS A 12 23.83 0.30 -12.62
C HIS A 12 23.61 1.77 -12.20
N ILE A 13 24.25 2.73 -12.89
CA ILE A 13 24.00 4.15 -12.65
C ILE A 13 22.56 4.52 -13.00
N PHE A 14 22.01 3.98 -14.09
CA PHE A 14 20.62 4.22 -14.49
C PHE A 14 19.63 3.61 -13.47
N ASP A 15 19.91 2.41 -12.96
CA ASP A 15 19.10 1.76 -11.90
C ASP A 15 19.03 2.67 -10.66
N LEU A 16 20.18 3.18 -10.20
CA LEU A 16 20.23 4.07 -9.04
C LEU A 16 19.56 5.43 -9.30
N ALA A 17 19.77 6.00 -10.49
CA ALA A 17 19.18 7.30 -10.83
C ALA A 17 17.65 7.24 -10.99
N ALA A 18 17.10 6.07 -11.29
CA ALA A 18 15.69 5.84 -11.53
C ALA A 18 14.97 5.20 -10.32
N ASP A 19 15.57 5.17 -9.13
CA ASP A 19 15.02 4.58 -7.89
C ASP A 19 14.50 3.13 -8.09
N GLU A 20 15.15 2.35 -8.96
CA GLU A 20 14.65 1.02 -9.31
C GLU A 20 14.67 0.04 -8.13
N ASP A 21 15.58 0.17 -7.19
CA ASP A 21 15.64 -0.60 -5.96
C ASP A 21 14.37 -0.41 -5.10
N VAL A 22 13.83 0.80 -5.02
CA VAL A 22 12.57 1.11 -4.32
C VAL A 22 11.36 0.57 -5.09
N ILE A 23 11.35 0.77 -6.42
CA ILE A 23 10.23 0.39 -7.28
C ILE A 23 10.08 -1.13 -7.36
N PHE A 24 11.18 -1.88 -7.40
CA PHE A 24 11.17 -3.34 -7.51
C PHE A 24 11.33 -4.07 -6.18
N TYR A 25 11.26 -3.35 -5.06
CA TYR A 25 11.16 -4.00 -3.76
C TYR A 25 9.85 -4.79 -3.67
N PRO A 26 9.91 -6.10 -3.40
CA PRO A 26 8.71 -6.94 -3.44
C PRO A 26 7.78 -6.75 -2.23
N GLY A 27 8.23 -6.06 -1.18
CA GLY A 27 7.41 -5.79 -0.01
C GLY A 27 6.40 -4.66 -0.24
N LEU A 28 5.27 -4.76 0.46
CA LEU A 28 4.25 -3.72 0.49
C LEU A 28 4.55 -2.70 1.59
N GLN A 29 4.13 -1.45 1.39
CA GLN A 29 4.22 -0.43 2.42
C GLN A 29 3.31 -0.78 3.59
N THR A 30 3.82 -0.69 4.81
CA THR A 30 3.04 -0.89 6.02
C THR A 30 2.39 0.41 6.48
N SER A 31 1.37 0.33 7.33
CA SER A 31 0.73 1.50 7.96
C SER A 31 1.70 2.37 8.77
N MET A 32 2.83 1.79 9.20
CA MET A 32 3.90 2.52 9.90
C MET A 32 4.86 3.25 8.95
N ALA A 33 4.71 3.13 7.64
CA ALA A 33 5.47 3.95 6.70
C ALA A 33 5.08 5.43 6.86
N GLN A 34 6.03 6.31 6.63
CA GLN A 34 5.80 7.75 6.79
C GLN A 34 5.01 8.31 5.61
N SER A 35 3.98 9.08 5.94
CA SER A 35 3.34 9.98 4.99
C SER A 35 4.26 11.15 4.70
N THR A 36 4.15 11.76 3.54
CA THR A 36 4.96 12.92 3.16
C THR A 36 4.09 14.13 2.97
N TRP A 37 4.64 15.31 3.30
CA TRP A 37 4.01 16.56 2.97
C TRP A 37 4.22 16.92 1.51
N SER A 38 3.23 17.54 0.91
CA SER A 38 3.34 18.18 -0.39
C SER A 38 2.70 19.55 -0.37
N LYS A 39 3.33 20.51 -1.03
CA LYS A 39 2.78 21.84 -1.20
C LYS A 39 1.86 21.84 -2.43
N SER A 40 0.61 22.24 -2.23
CA SER A 40 -0.31 22.48 -3.34
C SER A 40 0.14 23.74 -4.11
N PRO A 41 -0.15 23.86 -5.42
CA PRO A 41 0.05 25.11 -6.16
C PRO A 41 -0.62 26.34 -5.51
N TRP A 42 -1.64 26.09 -4.70
CA TRP A 42 -2.37 27.13 -3.93
C TRP A 42 -1.76 27.45 -2.57
N SER A 43 -0.50 27.06 -2.33
CA SER A 43 0.25 27.27 -1.08
C SER A 43 -0.32 26.55 0.15
N SER A 44 -1.24 25.60 -0.02
CA SER A 44 -1.70 24.74 1.07
C SER A 44 -0.88 23.46 1.14
N TRP A 45 -0.57 23.03 2.38
CA TRP A 45 0.09 21.74 2.60
C TRP A 45 -0.92 20.61 2.60
N THR A 46 -0.61 19.52 1.91
CA THR A 46 -1.40 18.28 1.89
C THR A 46 -0.53 17.09 2.31
N VAL A 47 -1.14 16.13 2.98
CA VAL A 47 -0.46 14.90 3.41
C VAL A 47 -0.66 13.83 2.35
N ARG A 48 0.43 13.30 1.83
CA ARG A 48 0.45 12.17 0.88
C ARG A 48 0.62 10.87 1.63
N THR A 49 -0.21 9.89 1.32
CA THR A 49 -0.07 8.55 1.88
C THR A 49 1.22 7.88 1.37
N PRO A 50 1.73 6.83 2.04
CA PRO A 50 2.86 6.07 1.54
C PRO A 50 2.62 5.50 0.13
N GLN A 51 1.38 5.14 -0.21
CA GLN A 51 1.01 4.65 -1.54
C GLN A 51 1.12 5.77 -2.59
N ASP A 52 0.64 6.98 -2.29
CA ASP A 52 0.79 8.14 -3.19
C ASP A 52 2.26 8.46 -3.42
N THR A 53 3.08 8.33 -2.39
CA THR A 53 4.54 8.52 -2.49
C THR A 53 5.17 7.54 -3.48
N ILE A 54 4.80 6.26 -3.44
CA ILE A 54 5.27 5.26 -4.41
C ILE A 54 4.81 5.61 -5.84
N ASN A 55 3.58 6.06 -6.01
CA ASN A 55 3.06 6.48 -7.32
C ASN A 55 3.87 7.66 -7.89
N ILE A 56 4.26 8.61 -7.04
CA ILE A 56 5.12 9.74 -7.44
C ILE A 56 6.53 9.26 -7.79
N ILE A 57 7.12 8.38 -7.00
CA ILE A 57 8.43 7.79 -7.29
C ILE A 57 8.40 7.10 -8.65
N GLN A 58 7.35 6.36 -8.98
CA GLN A 58 7.20 5.72 -10.29
C GLN A 58 7.15 6.75 -11.44
N ARG A 59 6.40 7.86 -11.27
CA ARG A 59 6.35 8.94 -12.28
C ARG A 59 7.69 9.63 -12.44
N ARG A 60 8.37 9.97 -11.33
CA ARG A 60 9.72 10.57 -11.35
C ARG A 60 10.75 9.64 -11.98
N SER A 61 10.74 8.38 -11.63
CA SER A 61 11.57 7.34 -12.24
C SER A 61 11.39 7.32 -13.76
N TYR A 62 10.14 7.36 -14.22
CA TYR A 62 9.86 7.39 -15.66
C TYR A 62 10.41 8.65 -16.34
N ALA A 63 10.22 9.83 -15.75
CA ALA A 63 10.78 11.08 -16.27
C ALA A 63 12.32 11.02 -16.36
N THR A 64 12.97 10.49 -15.31
CA THR A 64 14.43 10.28 -15.29
C THR A 64 14.86 9.32 -16.41
N LYS A 65 14.16 8.19 -16.58
CA LYS A 65 14.44 7.22 -17.66
C LYS A 65 14.31 7.86 -19.04
N LYS A 66 13.27 8.67 -19.25
CA LYS A 66 13.07 9.44 -20.49
C LYS A 66 14.23 10.39 -20.76
N SER A 67 14.69 11.12 -19.73
CA SER A 67 15.84 12.02 -19.85
C SER A 67 17.14 11.28 -20.19
N ILE A 68 17.38 10.13 -19.55
CA ILE A 68 18.55 9.28 -19.81
C ILE A 68 18.59 8.84 -21.27
N ILE A 69 17.52 8.26 -21.80
CA ILE A 69 17.50 7.75 -23.18
C ILE A 69 17.52 8.86 -24.23
N SER A 70 17.13 10.07 -23.87
CA SER A 70 17.17 11.24 -24.76
C SER A 70 18.55 11.91 -24.82
N ALA A 71 19.49 11.56 -23.93
CA ALA A 71 20.77 12.24 -23.82
C ALA A 71 21.73 11.93 -24.99
N CYS A 72 21.83 10.67 -25.41
CA CYS A 72 22.65 10.28 -26.55
C CYS A 72 22.29 8.87 -27.07
N LYS A 73 22.70 8.56 -28.34
CA LYS A 73 22.43 7.25 -28.98
C LYS A 73 22.93 6.04 -28.17
N THR A 74 24.04 6.17 -27.47
CA THR A 74 24.58 5.09 -26.62
C THR A 74 23.69 4.84 -25.41
N TRP A 75 23.28 5.90 -24.71
CA TRP A 75 22.38 5.80 -23.56
C TRP A 75 20.98 5.36 -23.96
N GLN A 76 20.50 5.80 -25.12
CA GLN A 76 19.26 5.32 -25.68
C GLN A 76 19.27 3.79 -25.86
N ARG A 77 20.31 3.24 -26.50
CA ARG A 77 20.42 1.80 -26.73
C ARG A 77 20.51 1.01 -25.42
N LEU A 78 21.23 1.53 -24.42
CA LEU A 78 21.38 0.89 -23.12
C LEU A 78 20.14 1.07 -22.21
N GLY A 79 19.47 2.20 -22.36
CA GLY A 79 18.40 2.60 -21.44
C GLY A 79 16.97 2.29 -21.92
N SER A 80 16.77 1.93 -23.20
CA SER A 80 15.42 1.72 -23.75
C SER A 80 14.66 0.59 -23.04
N GLU A 81 15.33 -0.46 -22.56
CA GLU A 81 14.71 -1.52 -21.77
C GLU A 81 14.15 -1.03 -20.43
N PHE A 82 14.77 0.00 -19.83
CA PHE A 82 14.36 0.55 -18.54
C PHE A 82 12.97 1.18 -18.57
N LEU A 83 12.56 1.71 -19.73
CA LEU A 83 11.22 2.29 -19.87
C LEU A 83 10.10 1.27 -19.66
N VAL A 84 10.33 0.03 -20.08
CA VAL A 84 9.31 -1.02 -20.07
C VAL A 84 9.34 -1.85 -18.78
N ARG A 85 10.41 -1.74 -17.98
CA ARG A 85 10.53 -2.50 -16.73
C ARG A 85 9.40 -2.20 -15.74
N CYS A 86 8.97 -0.94 -15.63
CA CYS A 86 7.86 -0.54 -14.78
C CYS A 86 6.75 0.07 -15.64
N LEU A 87 5.63 -0.62 -15.71
CA LEU A 87 4.43 -0.20 -16.41
C LEU A 87 3.42 0.31 -15.39
N PHE A 88 3.23 1.63 -15.34
CA PHE A 88 2.33 2.30 -14.41
C PHE A 88 1.20 3.00 -15.16
N PHE A 89 -0.04 2.71 -14.81
CA PHE A 89 -1.23 3.26 -15.43
C PHE A 89 -2.18 3.81 -14.37
N ASP A 90 -2.60 5.04 -14.56
CA ASP A 90 -3.68 5.72 -13.84
C ASP A 90 -4.99 5.71 -14.64
N ASP A 91 -4.95 5.21 -15.88
CA ASP A 91 -6.08 5.06 -16.79
C ASP A 91 -6.01 3.69 -17.49
N PRO A 92 -6.96 2.77 -17.21
CA PRO A 92 -6.94 1.43 -17.77
C PRO A 92 -7.18 1.39 -19.29
N THR A 93 -7.73 2.46 -19.90
CA THR A 93 -7.90 2.54 -21.36
C THR A 93 -6.56 2.45 -22.10
N LYS A 94 -5.48 2.91 -21.47
CA LYS A 94 -4.10 2.82 -21.97
C LYS A 94 -3.59 1.38 -22.14
N LEU A 95 -4.25 0.39 -21.51
CA LEU A 95 -3.92 -1.03 -21.71
C LEU A 95 -4.14 -1.49 -23.15
N CYS A 96 -5.13 -0.94 -23.84
CA CYS A 96 -5.36 -1.25 -25.26
C CYS A 96 -4.20 -0.78 -26.14
N ASP A 97 -3.64 0.37 -25.83
CA ASP A 97 -2.48 0.91 -26.53
C ASP A 97 -1.22 0.12 -26.22
N LEU A 98 -0.98 -0.21 -24.94
CA LEU A 98 0.13 -1.08 -24.55
C LEU A 98 0.06 -2.43 -25.27
N ARG A 99 -1.12 -3.06 -25.29
CA ARG A 99 -1.33 -4.29 -26.07
C ARG A 99 -0.91 -4.11 -27.54
N SER A 100 -1.34 -3.03 -28.18
CA SER A 100 -1.00 -2.74 -29.58
C SER A 100 0.50 -2.54 -29.80
N ILE A 101 1.23 -2.04 -28.81
CA ILE A 101 2.68 -1.92 -28.83
C ILE A 101 3.34 -3.29 -28.71
N LEU A 102 2.91 -4.09 -27.73
CA LEU A 102 3.46 -5.44 -27.51
C LEU A 102 3.14 -6.41 -28.67
N ASP A 103 1.96 -6.29 -29.29
CA ASP A 103 1.60 -7.10 -30.47
C ASP A 103 2.53 -6.80 -31.66
N ARG A 104 3.09 -5.57 -31.75
CA ARG A 104 4.10 -5.20 -32.78
C ARG A 104 5.51 -5.63 -32.42
N ASP A 105 5.84 -5.61 -31.12
CA ASP A 105 7.15 -5.98 -30.62
C ASP A 105 7.04 -6.76 -29.30
N PRO A 106 6.83 -8.08 -29.39
CA PRO A 106 6.71 -8.95 -28.23
C PRO A 106 7.95 -8.98 -27.33
N SER A 107 9.13 -8.62 -27.87
CA SER A 107 10.38 -8.61 -27.10
C SER A 107 10.38 -7.59 -25.98
N LEU A 108 9.59 -6.53 -26.08
CA LEU A 108 9.46 -5.51 -25.03
C LEU A 108 8.84 -6.08 -23.76
N GLY A 109 7.87 -6.99 -23.86
CA GLY A 109 7.23 -7.60 -22.70
C GLY A 109 8.19 -8.43 -21.83
N TRP A 110 9.28 -8.94 -22.40
CA TRP A 110 10.33 -9.66 -21.66
C TRP A 110 10.97 -8.79 -20.56
N TRP A 111 11.05 -7.48 -20.76
CA TRP A 111 11.65 -6.54 -19.81
C TRP A 111 10.71 -6.11 -18.69
N ALA A 112 9.39 -6.32 -18.85
CA ALA A 112 8.40 -5.90 -17.87
C ALA A 112 8.53 -6.73 -16.57
N ARG A 113 8.84 -6.03 -15.47
CA ARG A 113 8.96 -6.61 -14.13
C ARG A 113 7.84 -6.16 -13.18
N ARG A 114 7.30 -4.96 -13.41
CA ARG A 114 6.20 -4.41 -12.62
C ARG A 114 5.09 -3.92 -13.55
N LEU A 115 3.86 -4.33 -13.24
CA LEU A 115 2.64 -3.77 -13.82
C LEU A 115 1.76 -3.27 -12.68
N HIS A 116 1.47 -1.98 -12.72
CA HIS A 116 0.67 -1.31 -11.70
C HIS A 116 -0.44 -0.50 -12.37
N ILE A 117 -1.68 -0.83 -12.05
CA ILE A 117 -2.89 -0.15 -12.50
C ILE A 117 -3.54 0.43 -11.25
N THR A 118 -3.54 1.77 -11.12
CA THR A 118 -4.14 2.44 -9.98
C THR A 118 -5.58 2.84 -10.26
N HIS A 119 -6.37 2.95 -9.20
CA HIS A 119 -7.77 3.34 -9.29
C HIS A 119 -7.91 4.82 -9.60
N PHE A 120 -8.63 5.14 -10.69
CA PHE A 120 -9.08 6.49 -10.99
C PHE A 120 -10.58 6.61 -10.67
N LEU A 121 -10.95 7.61 -9.87
CA LEU A 121 -12.32 7.82 -9.39
C LEU A 121 -13.26 8.27 -10.51
N SER A 122 -13.57 7.43 -11.47
CA SER A 122 -14.65 7.68 -12.42
C SER A 122 -15.89 6.89 -12.03
N ARG A 123 -16.91 7.55 -11.51
CA ARG A 123 -18.19 6.92 -11.16
C ARG A 123 -18.97 6.40 -12.37
N ARG A 124 -18.59 6.71 -13.60
CA ARG A 124 -19.31 6.40 -14.85
C ARG A 124 -18.38 5.96 -16.00
N GLY A 125 -17.17 5.51 -15.68
CA GLY A 125 -16.21 5.05 -16.67
C GLY A 125 -16.28 3.54 -16.93
N PRO A 126 -15.43 3.03 -17.83
CA PRO A 126 -15.23 1.59 -18.04
C PRO A 126 -14.73 0.94 -16.75
N THR A 127 -15.04 -0.33 -16.57
CA THR A 127 -14.61 -1.17 -15.45
C THR A 127 -13.36 -1.97 -15.83
N MET A 128 -12.66 -2.56 -14.84
CA MET A 128 -11.56 -3.49 -15.16
C MET A 128 -12.02 -4.72 -15.94
N ASP A 129 -13.28 -5.11 -15.80
CA ASP A 129 -13.85 -6.24 -16.56
C ASP A 129 -13.88 -5.96 -18.08
N ASP A 130 -13.99 -4.69 -18.50
CA ASP A 130 -13.93 -4.29 -19.91
C ASP A 130 -12.52 -4.47 -20.51
N PHE A 131 -11.50 -4.52 -19.66
CA PHE A 131 -10.09 -4.67 -20.04
C PHE A 131 -9.52 -6.09 -19.84
N GLU A 132 -10.37 -7.09 -19.57
CA GLU A 132 -9.94 -8.49 -19.41
C GLU A 132 -9.04 -8.95 -20.56
N ASN A 133 -9.50 -8.80 -21.81
CA ASN A 133 -8.78 -9.30 -22.98
C ASN A 133 -7.45 -8.55 -23.25
N PRO A 134 -7.40 -7.20 -23.21
CA PRO A 134 -6.14 -6.48 -23.29
C PRO A 134 -5.16 -6.91 -22.21
N LEU A 135 -5.59 -6.99 -20.95
CA LEU A 135 -4.72 -7.32 -19.83
C LEU A 135 -4.18 -8.75 -19.93
N LYS A 136 -5.01 -9.74 -20.29
CA LYS A 136 -4.56 -11.12 -20.54
C LYS A 136 -3.50 -11.18 -21.64
N ALA A 137 -3.71 -10.47 -22.76
CA ALA A 137 -2.74 -10.45 -23.86
C ALA A 137 -1.39 -9.83 -23.43
N ILE A 138 -1.42 -8.77 -22.59
CA ILE A 138 -0.22 -8.17 -22.01
C ILE A 138 0.51 -9.17 -21.11
N LEU A 139 -0.21 -9.80 -20.17
CA LEU A 139 0.38 -10.75 -19.22
C LEU A 139 1.01 -11.97 -19.90
N GLN A 140 0.45 -12.45 -21.00
CA GLN A 140 1.02 -13.53 -21.81
C GLN A 140 2.40 -13.17 -22.41
N GLN A 141 2.65 -11.88 -22.61
CA GLN A 141 3.89 -11.36 -23.18
C GLN A 141 4.91 -10.90 -22.11
N CYS A 142 4.52 -10.91 -20.81
CA CYS A 142 5.35 -10.44 -19.70
C CYS A 142 5.77 -11.59 -18.76
N PRO A 143 6.60 -12.55 -19.20
CA PRO A 143 6.95 -13.74 -18.40
C PRO A 143 7.81 -13.45 -17.17
N ASN A 144 8.52 -12.32 -17.16
CA ASN A 144 9.39 -11.91 -16.06
C ASN A 144 8.72 -10.96 -15.06
N LEU A 145 7.39 -10.89 -15.08
CA LEU A 145 6.64 -10.05 -14.15
C LEU A 145 6.84 -10.52 -12.71
N GLU A 146 7.29 -9.61 -11.85
CA GLU A 146 7.57 -9.84 -10.42
C GLU A 146 6.51 -9.18 -9.54
N ILE A 147 5.97 -8.05 -9.95
CA ILE A 147 5.01 -7.25 -9.17
C ILE A 147 3.78 -6.97 -10.05
N PHE A 148 2.62 -7.38 -9.57
CA PHE A 148 1.33 -7.14 -10.22
C PHE A 148 0.37 -6.49 -9.25
N ILE A 149 0.03 -5.22 -9.50
CA ILE A 149 -0.85 -4.41 -8.65
C ILE A 149 -2.01 -3.92 -9.49
N VAL A 150 -3.23 -4.26 -9.07
CA VAL A 150 -4.48 -3.73 -9.62
C VAL A 150 -5.35 -3.36 -8.41
N ASP A 151 -5.32 -2.10 -8.04
CA ASP A 151 -6.15 -1.55 -6.96
C ASP A 151 -7.56 -1.14 -7.43
N TRP A 152 -7.92 -1.54 -8.64
CA TRP A 152 -9.22 -1.36 -9.25
C TRP A 152 -10.07 -2.63 -9.11
N PRO A 153 -11.37 -2.53 -8.71
CA PRO A 153 -12.22 -3.70 -8.55
C PRO A 153 -12.32 -4.54 -9.84
N MET A 154 -12.09 -5.84 -9.68
CA MET A 154 -12.21 -6.85 -10.74
C MET A 154 -13.29 -7.87 -10.35
N SER A 155 -14.32 -8.02 -11.16
CA SER A 155 -15.40 -8.99 -10.92
C SER A 155 -15.23 -10.20 -11.84
N THR A 156 -15.83 -10.16 -13.03
CA THR A 156 -15.81 -11.30 -13.96
C THR A 156 -14.44 -11.56 -14.56
N ALA A 157 -13.64 -10.50 -14.75
CA ALA A 157 -12.29 -10.58 -15.33
C ALA A 157 -11.26 -11.24 -14.41
N PHE A 158 -11.48 -11.26 -13.08
CA PHE A 158 -10.48 -11.76 -12.14
C PHE A 158 -10.04 -13.20 -12.44
N GLY A 159 -11.00 -14.13 -12.62
CA GLY A 159 -10.67 -15.53 -12.86
C GLY A 159 -9.76 -15.74 -14.08
N PRO A 160 -10.14 -15.27 -15.27
CA PRO A 160 -9.30 -15.35 -16.47
C PRO A 160 -7.94 -14.67 -16.36
N ILE A 161 -7.85 -13.53 -15.64
CA ILE A 161 -6.59 -12.83 -15.38
C ILE A 161 -5.69 -13.66 -14.45
N ALA A 162 -6.23 -14.17 -13.34
CA ALA A 162 -5.51 -15.00 -12.38
C ALA A 162 -4.98 -16.30 -13.04
N ASP A 163 -5.78 -16.95 -13.86
CA ASP A 163 -5.36 -18.12 -14.65
C ASP A 163 -4.19 -17.77 -15.59
N THR A 164 -4.22 -16.58 -16.19
CA THR A 164 -3.14 -16.13 -17.09
C THR A 164 -1.86 -15.86 -16.31
N LEU A 165 -1.96 -15.21 -15.14
CA LEU A 165 -0.82 -14.98 -14.23
C LEU A 165 -0.16 -16.32 -13.83
N GLY A 166 -0.95 -17.29 -13.37
CA GLY A 166 -0.44 -18.60 -12.95
C GLY A 166 0.26 -19.38 -14.08
N ARG A 167 -0.17 -19.20 -15.35
CA ARG A 167 0.42 -19.88 -16.52
C ARG A 167 1.66 -19.20 -17.07
N HIS A 168 1.78 -17.87 -16.97
CA HIS A 168 2.79 -17.11 -17.70
C HIS A 168 3.76 -16.35 -16.81
N CYS A 169 3.37 -15.95 -15.58
CA CYS A 169 4.15 -15.07 -14.71
C CYS A 169 4.72 -15.83 -13.51
N HIS A 170 5.61 -16.80 -13.75
CA HIS A 170 6.14 -17.68 -12.69
C HIS A 170 7.09 -16.97 -11.69
N ASN A 171 7.59 -15.78 -12.06
CA ASN A 171 8.47 -14.99 -11.20
C ASN A 171 7.71 -14.04 -10.27
N LEU A 172 6.39 -14.12 -10.24
CA LEU A 172 5.54 -13.20 -9.49
C LEU A 172 5.78 -13.34 -7.98
N GLN A 173 6.14 -12.22 -7.35
CA GLN A 173 6.47 -12.11 -5.93
C GLN A 173 5.46 -11.27 -5.17
N THR A 174 4.83 -10.30 -5.83
CA THR A 174 3.89 -9.39 -5.18
C THR A 174 2.61 -9.29 -5.98
N VAL A 175 1.49 -9.43 -5.29
CA VAL A 175 0.15 -9.21 -5.87
C VAL A 175 -0.64 -8.27 -4.99
N HIS A 176 -1.39 -7.38 -5.65
CA HIS A 176 -2.46 -6.61 -5.03
C HIS A 176 -3.71 -6.76 -5.89
N TRP A 177 -4.77 -7.33 -5.32
CA TRP A 177 -6.05 -7.57 -5.98
C TRP A 177 -7.20 -6.96 -5.19
N HIS A 178 -8.12 -6.35 -5.91
CA HIS A 178 -9.38 -5.84 -5.38
C HIS A 178 -10.54 -6.59 -6.05
N VAL A 179 -11.26 -7.39 -5.29
CA VAL A 179 -12.27 -8.33 -5.78
C VAL A 179 -13.48 -8.41 -4.86
N PRO A 180 -14.68 -8.71 -5.35
CA PRO A 180 -15.81 -8.99 -4.48
C PRO A 180 -15.61 -10.33 -3.73
N SER A 181 -16.17 -10.40 -2.53
CA SER A 181 -16.00 -11.56 -1.62
C SER A 181 -16.50 -12.89 -2.19
N GLU A 182 -17.47 -12.86 -3.12
CA GLU A 182 -17.96 -14.07 -3.82
C GLU A 182 -16.87 -14.78 -4.64
N LEU A 183 -15.80 -14.07 -5.00
CA LEU A 183 -14.69 -14.65 -5.77
C LEU A 183 -13.62 -15.32 -4.90
N LEU A 184 -13.84 -15.44 -3.61
CA LEU A 184 -12.88 -16.02 -2.67
C LEU A 184 -12.34 -17.37 -3.13
N SER A 185 -13.21 -18.27 -3.63
CA SER A 185 -12.77 -19.57 -4.17
C SER A 185 -11.75 -19.42 -5.30
N LYS A 186 -11.95 -18.45 -6.21
CA LYS A 186 -11.01 -18.18 -7.31
C LYS A 186 -9.71 -17.56 -6.80
N VAL A 187 -9.78 -16.72 -5.76
CA VAL A 187 -8.57 -16.16 -5.11
C VAL A 187 -7.71 -17.28 -4.53
N ILE A 188 -8.32 -18.24 -3.81
CA ILE A 188 -7.62 -19.40 -3.25
C ILE A 188 -6.91 -20.20 -4.34
N TRP A 189 -7.62 -20.54 -5.43
CA TRP A 189 -7.01 -21.25 -6.55
C TRP A 189 -5.90 -20.44 -7.24
N ALA A 190 -6.07 -19.13 -7.38
CA ALA A 190 -5.04 -18.26 -7.95
C ALA A 190 -3.75 -18.27 -7.11
N LEU A 191 -3.88 -18.15 -5.78
CA LEU A 191 -2.73 -18.20 -4.86
C LEU A 191 -2.02 -19.56 -4.91
N ASP A 192 -2.74 -20.67 -5.11
CA ASP A 192 -2.15 -22.02 -5.24
C ASP A 192 -1.24 -22.15 -6.46
N THR A 193 -1.50 -21.37 -7.52
CA THR A 193 -0.69 -21.37 -8.73
C THR A 193 0.56 -20.50 -8.66
N LEU A 194 0.74 -19.71 -7.58
CA LEU A 194 1.78 -18.69 -7.43
C LEU A 194 2.71 -18.96 -6.23
N PRO A 195 3.58 -19.99 -6.28
CA PRO A 195 4.37 -20.43 -5.11
C PRO A 195 5.48 -19.46 -4.68
N ASN A 196 5.85 -18.50 -5.53
CA ASN A 196 6.94 -17.56 -5.28
C ASN A 196 6.51 -16.26 -4.60
N LEU A 197 5.24 -16.15 -4.19
CA LEU A 197 4.72 -14.94 -3.55
C LEU A 197 5.45 -14.61 -2.25
N VAL A 198 5.86 -13.36 -2.14
CA VAL A 198 6.50 -12.74 -0.97
C VAL A 198 5.52 -11.81 -0.26
N ALA A 199 4.70 -11.09 -1.02
CA ALA A 199 3.72 -10.15 -0.49
C ALA A 199 2.37 -10.29 -1.21
N VAL A 200 1.31 -10.33 -0.43
CA VAL A 200 -0.08 -10.44 -0.92
C VAL A 200 -0.92 -9.36 -0.26
N HIS A 201 -1.60 -8.55 -1.07
CA HIS A 201 -2.61 -7.61 -0.64
C HIS A 201 -3.95 -7.97 -1.31
N LEU A 202 -4.97 -8.21 -0.51
CA LEU A 202 -6.32 -8.54 -0.98
C LEU A 202 -7.31 -7.55 -0.38
N GLU A 203 -8.07 -6.91 -1.24
CA GLU A 203 -9.21 -6.09 -0.87
C GLU A 203 -10.49 -6.80 -1.30
N PHE A 204 -11.41 -7.02 -0.35
CA PHE A 204 -12.68 -7.67 -0.60
C PHE A 204 -13.83 -6.69 -0.41
N ASP A 205 -14.56 -6.42 -1.50
CA ASP A 205 -15.83 -5.71 -1.42
C ASP A 205 -16.92 -6.60 -0.83
N ALA A 206 -18.00 -5.97 -0.36
CA ALA A 206 -19.20 -6.68 0.03
C ALA A 206 -19.74 -7.51 -1.13
N ALA A 207 -20.32 -8.67 -0.81
CA ALA A 207 -21.05 -9.46 -1.79
C ALA A 207 -22.17 -8.63 -2.41
N VAL A 208 -22.32 -8.72 -3.73
CA VAL A 208 -23.42 -8.06 -4.47
C VAL A 208 -24.78 -8.67 -4.11
N GLN A 209 -24.78 -9.93 -3.71
CA GLN A 209 -25.96 -10.65 -3.26
C GLN A 209 -25.85 -10.94 -1.77
N GLU A 210 -26.88 -10.58 -1.01
CA GLU A 210 -27.03 -10.93 0.40
C GLU A 210 -27.26 -12.45 0.59
N SER A 211 -26.29 -13.27 0.20
CA SER A 211 -26.32 -14.70 0.52
C SER A 211 -25.55 -14.92 1.82
N ASP A 212 -26.19 -15.51 2.80
CA ASP A 212 -25.67 -15.73 4.15
C ASP A 212 -24.40 -16.60 4.24
N SER A 213 -23.91 -17.15 3.14
CA SER A 213 -22.66 -17.93 3.11
C SER A 213 -22.00 -17.94 1.72
N ILE A 214 -20.71 -17.67 1.71
CA ILE A 214 -19.90 -17.82 0.51
C ILE A 214 -19.65 -19.31 0.26
N THR A 215 -20.08 -19.82 -0.90
CA THR A 215 -19.84 -21.22 -1.25
C THR A 215 -18.43 -21.39 -1.80
N LEU A 216 -17.52 -21.92 -0.99
CA LEU A 216 -16.14 -22.18 -1.40
C LEU A 216 -16.01 -23.40 -2.35
N GLY A 217 -16.99 -24.30 -2.34
CA GLY A 217 -16.92 -25.52 -3.15
C GLY A 217 -15.66 -26.33 -2.87
N SER A 218 -14.97 -26.75 -3.94
CA SER A 218 -13.70 -27.49 -3.83
C SER A 218 -12.53 -26.68 -3.25
N ALA A 219 -12.63 -25.36 -3.19
CA ALA A 219 -11.59 -24.52 -2.57
C ALA A 219 -11.54 -24.66 -1.04
N GLN A 220 -12.60 -25.18 -0.41
CA GLN A 220 -12.64 -25.40 1.04
C GLN A 220 -11.59 -26.42 1.52
N ASP A 221 -11.24 -27.39 0.70
CA ASP A 221 -10.28 -28.45 1.03
C ASP A 221 -8.82 -28.06 0.68
N VAL A 222 -8.61 -26.91 0.04
CA VAL A 222 -7.29 -26.46 -0.42
C VAL A 222 -6.49 -25.96 0.78
N LYS A 223 -5.37 -26.64 1.05
CA LYS A 223 -4.37 -26.22 2.05
C LYS A 223 -3.18 -25.61 1.35
N LEU A 224 -3.21 -24.29 1.21
CA LEU A 224 -2.14 -23.56 0.54
C LEU A 224 -0.80 -23.71 1.27
N LYS A 225 0.27 -23.80 0.47
CA LYS A 225 1.66 -23.77 0.93
C LYS A 225 2.34 -22.61 0.25
N LEU A 226 2.52 -21.51 0.96
CA LEU A 226 3.20 -20.31 0.49
C LEU A 226 4.50 -20.13 1.28
N PRO A 227 5.56 -20.87 0.93
CA PRO A 227 6.78 -20.95 1.72
C PRO A 227 7.57 -19.65 1.79
N ASN A 228 7.37 -18.76 0.81
CA ASN A 228 8.10 -17.49 0.70
C ASN A 228 7.28 -16.29 1.18
N LEU A 229 5.99 -16.47 1.53
CA LEU A 229 5.11 -15.38 1.91
C LEU A 229 5.56 -14.75 3.23
N GLN A 230 5.93 -13.47 3.15
CA GLN A 230 6.39 -12.67 4.28
C GLN A 230 5.37 -11.65 4.74
N GLN A 231 4.54 -11.15 3.82
CA GLN A 231 3.55 -10.12 4.08
C GLN A 231 2.17 -10.53 3.56
N LEU A 232 1.18 -10.43 4.43
CA LEU A 232 -0.23 -10.62 4.10
C LEU A 232 -1.01 -9.40 4.58
N PHE A 233 -1.65 -8.71 3.65
CA PHE A 233 -2.55 -7.59 3.91
C PHE A 233 -3.96 -7.96 3.46
N LEU A 234 -4.94 -7.85 4.34
CA LEU A 234 -6.35 -8.12 4.09
C LEU A 234 -7.18 -6.89 4.41
N LYS A 235 -8.07 -6.50 3.51
CA LYS A 235 -8.97 -5.36 3.70
C LYS A 235 -10.40 -5.71 3.30
N GLY A 236 -11.38 -5.19 4.02
CA GLY A 236 -12.79 -5.38 3.74
C GLY A 236 -13.37 -6.71 4.24
N PHE A 237 -14.23 -7.34 3.44
CA PHE A 237 -14.98 -8.57 3.82
C PHE A 237 -14.14 -9.83 3.67
N CYS A 238 -13.19 -10.05 4.55
CA CYS A 238 -12.20 -11.14 4.46
C CYS A 238 -12.32 -12.20 5.57
N GLN A 239 -13.49 -12.32 6.23
CA GLN A 239 -13.71 -13.32 7.28
C GLN A 239 -13.46 -14.75 6.77
N ASP A 240 -14.18 -15.16 5.72
CA ASP A 240 -14.06 -16.52 5.18
C ASP A 240 -12.64 -16.81 4.67
N PHE A 241 -11.94 -15.79 4.13
CA PHE A 241 -10.53 -15.92 3.76
C PHE A 241 -9.66 -16.23 4.99
N LEU A 242 -9.86 -15.51 6.07
CA LEU A 242 -9.06 -15.66 7.29
C LEU A 242 -9.28 -17.04 7.93
N GLU A 243 -10.53 -17.52 7.94
CA GLU A 243 -10.87 -18.87 8.41
C GLU A 243 -10.13 -19.95 7.61
N GLN A 244 -10.13 -19.84 6.28
CA GLN A 244 -9.39 -20.75 5.40
C GLN A 244 -7.87 -20.65 5.62
N ALA A 245 -7.34 -19.42 5.71
CA ALA A 245 -5.92 -19.16 5.87
C ALA A 245 -5.35 -19.70 7.20
N THR A 246 -6.19 -19.91 8.20
CA THR A 246 -5.79 -20.53 9.47
C THR A 246 -5.20 -21.93 9.27
N ALA A 247 -5.69 -22.69 8.28
CA ALA A 247 -5.20 -24.05 7.99
C ALA A 247 -4.00 -24.10 7.01
N TRP A 248 -3.54 -22.96 6.50
CA TRP A 248 -2.48 -22.90 5.49
C TRP A 248 -1.07 -22.98 6.10
N SER A 249 -0.07 -23.25 5.28
CA SER A 249 1.34 -23.27 5.69
C SER A 249 2.03 -21.98 5.24
N LEU A 250 2.28 -21.06 6.19
CA LEU A 250 2.88 -19.74 5.98
C LEU A 250 4.15 -19.57 6.84
N PRO A 251 5.20 -20.39 6.66
CA PRO A 251 6.33 -20.47 7.59
C PRO A 251 7.17 -19.20 7.68
N MET A 252 7.14 -18.35 6.64
CA MET A 252 7.93 -17.13 6.58
C MET A 252 7.10 -15.86 6.85
N LEU A 253 5.83 -16.00 7.26
CA LEU A 253 4.96 -14.86 7.52
C LEU A 253 5.52 -14.04 8.69
N ARG A 254 5.83 -12.77 8.43
CA ARG A 254 6.39 -11.81 9.38
C ARG A 254 5.57 -10.56 9.57
N SER A 255 4.74 -10.23 8.59
CA SER A 255 3.89 -9.04 8.59
C SER A 255 2.46 -9.44 8.25
N PHE A 256 1.55 -9.10 9.14
CA PHE A 256 0.13 -9.29 8.93
C PHE A 256 -0.60 -7.98 9.18
N SER A 257 -1.40 -7.54 8.21
CA SER A 257 -2.27 -6.36 8.31
C SER A 257 -3.69 -6.76 8.00
N PHE A 258 -4.60 -6.30 8.83
CA PHE A 258 -6.01 -6.58 8.74
C PHE A 258 -6.82 -5.30 8.91
N ASP A 259 -7.46 -4.83 7.84
CA ASP A 259 -8.33 -3.66 7.83
C ASP A 259 -9.76 -4.08 7.52
N PHE A 260 -10.56 -4.26 8.56
CA PHE A 260 -11.96 -4.67 8.45
C PHE A 260 -12.90 -3.48 8.20
N GLY A 261 -12.39 -2.26 8.27
CA GLY A 261 -13.18 -1.04 8.08
C GLY A 261 -14.28 -0.88 9.12
N SER A 262 -15.42 -0.33 8.68
CA SER A 262 -16.57 -0.02 9.54
C SER A 262 -17.61 -1.15 9.63
N ASN A 263 -17.35 -2.33 9.12
CA ASN A 263 -18.30 -3.44 9.12
C ASN A 263 -18.49 -4.00 10.53
N ARG A 264 -19.73 -3.97 11.02
CA ARG A 264 -20.04 -4.15 12.45
C ARG A 264 -20.57 -5.53 12.80
N HIS A 265 -20.84 -6.42 11.83
CA HIS A 265 -21.73 -7.54 12.08
C HIS A 265 -21.02 -8.84 12.40
N ASP A 266 -19.86 -9.13 11.83
CA ASP A 266 -19.14 -10.38 12.10
C ASP A 266 -17.65 -10.10 12.29
N VAL A 267 -17.16 -10.35 13.50
CA VAL A 267 -15.74 -10.22 13.83
C VAL A 267 -15.04 -11.49 13.37
N PRO A 268 -14.11 -11.41 12.44
CA PRO A 268 -13.32 -12.57 12.03
C PRO A 268 -12.61 -13.20 13.24
N ASP A 269 -12.49 -14.51 13.24
CA ASP A 269 -11.71 -15.21 14.26
C ASP A 269 -10.20 -15.04 14.04
N ILE A 270 -9.77 -13.82 14.29
CA ILE A 270 -8.35 -13.43 14.22
C ILE A 270 -7.52 -14.22 15.23
N VAL A 271 -8.09 -14.61 16.36
CA VAL A 271 -7.38 -15.33 17.42
C VAL A 271 -6.96 -16.70 16.94
N SER A 272 -7.82 -17.43 16.23
CA SER A 272 -7.48 -18.73 15.64
C SER A 272 -6.37 -18.62 14.60
N PHE A 273 -6.41 -17.60 13.74
CA PHE A 273 -5.33 -17.34 12.78
C PHE A 273 -4.00 -17.01 13.49
N LEU A 274 -4.01 -16.15 14.50
CA LEU A 274 -2.81 -15.79 15.25
C LEU A 274 -2.30 -16.95 16.12
N ALA A 275 -3.15 -17.82 16.63
CA ALA A 275 -2.73 -19.04 17.34
C ALA A 275 -1.85 -19.94 16.45
N GLN A 276 -2.12 -19.98 15.16
CA GLN A 276 -1.34 -20.76 14.19
C GLN A 276 -0.10 -20.02 13.68
N HIS A 277 -0.20 -18.73 13.39
CA HIS A 277 0.83 -17.98 12.65
C HIS A 277 1.49 -16.88 13.48
N GLY A 278 0.97 -16.52 14.64
CA GLY A 278 1.40 -15.34 15.43
C GLY A 278 2.84 -15.42 15.95
N THR A 279 3.37 -16.62 16.19
CA THR A 279 4.69 -16.82 16.81
C THR A 279 5.87 -16.29 15.98
N THR A 280 5.70 -16.12 14.67
CA THR A 280 6.73 -15.62 13.74
C THR A 280 6.53 -14.16 13.35
N LEU A 281 5.41 -13.55 13.73
CA LEU A 281 5.07 -12.19 13.35
C LEU A 281 5.98 -11.17 14.05
N LEU A 282 6.48 -10.22 13.24
CA LEU A 282 7.23 -9.05 13.70
C LEU A 282 6.39 -7.78 13.61
N PHE A 283 5.45 -7.74 12.68
CA PHE A 283 4.53 -6.63 12.44
C PHE A 283 3.09 -7.15 12.45
N LEU A 284 2.24 -6.52 13.25
CA LEU A 284 0.81 -6.80 13.32
C LEU A 284 0.04 -5.50 13.28
N ASP A 285 -0.86 -5.37 12.33
CA ASP A 285 -1.75 -4.23 12.17
C ASP A 285 -3.20 -4.67 12.13
N LEU A 286 -3.98 -4.17 13.08
CA LEU A 286 -5.38 -4.52 13.26
C LEU A 286 -6.24 -3.26 13.27
N ASN A 287 -6.67 -2.81 12.09
CA ASN A 287 -7.63 -1.72 11.95
C ASN A 287 -9.04 -2.25 11.80
N CYS A 288 -9.60 -2.80 12.88
CA CYS A 288 -10.95 -3.33 12.90
C CYS A 288 -11.77 -2.75 14.08
N ILE A 289 -13.07 -2.64 13.90
CA ILE A 289 -14.07 -2.33 14.93
C ILE A 289 -14.95 -3.57 15.02
N PRO A 290 -14.97 -4.31 16.04
CA PRO A 290 -15.18 -4.05 17.46
C PRO A 290 -13.99 -4.45 18.35
N ALA A 291 -14.27 -4.43 19.67
CA ALA A 291 -13.31 -4.70 20.70
C ALA A 291 -12.61 -6.06 20.52
N LEU A 292 -11.31 -6.01 20.23
CA LEU A 292 -10.45 -7.18 20.24
C LEU A 292 -9.86 -7.38 21.64
N ASP A 293 -9.72 -8.63 22.07
CA ASP A 293 -8.94 -8.92 23.27
C ASP A 293 -7.44 -8.81 22.94
N VAL A 294 -6.94 -7.59 23.07
CA VAL A 294 -5.52 -7.27 22.78
C VAL A 294 -4.56 -8.11 23.63
N ARG A 295 -4.95 -8.50 24.86
CA ARG A 295 -4.12 -9.32 25.74
C ARG A 295 -3.89 -10.71 25.16
N SER A 296 -4.96 -11.38 24.75
CA SER A 296 -4.85 -12.68 24.08
C SER A 296 -4.08 -12.60 22.78
N ILE A 297 -4.27 -11.54 22.00
CA ILE A 297 -3.53 -11.30 20.75
C ILE A 297 -2.03 -11.16 21.02
N LEU A 298 -1.63 -10.35 21.99
CA LEU A 298 -0.21 -10.16 22.31
C LEU A 298 0.44 -11.41 22.90
N ASP A 299 -0.32 -12.23 23.66
CA ASP A 299 0.19 -13.52 24.15
C ASP A 299 0.49 -14.50 23.00
N LEU A 300 -0.25 -14.42 21.88
CA LEU A 300 -0.06 -15.25 20.70
C LEU A 300 1.10 -14.77 19.81
N CYS A 301 1.52 -13.52 19.97
CA CYS A 301 2.54 -12.88 19.12
C CYS A 301 3.79 -12.45 19.91
N PRO A 302 4.55 -13.37 20.51
CA PRO A 302 5.63 -13.05 21.46
C PRO A 302 6.84 -12.34 20.81
N THR A 303 7.04 -12.47 19.50
CA THR A 303 8.17 -11.88 18.77
C THR A 303 7.87 -10.52 18.18
N LEU A 304 6.68 -10.00 18.38
CA LEU A 304 6.19 -8.78 17.75
C LEU A 304 7.05 -7.56 18.11
N THR A 305 7.50 -6.83 17.11
CA THR A 305 8.27 -5.57 17.29
C THR A 305 7.42 -4.34 17.05
N THR A 306 6.40 -4.46 16.20
CA THR A 306 5.48 -3.38 15.86
C THR A 306 4.03 -3.85 15.96
N PHE A 307 3.23 -3.10 16.70
CA PHE A 307 1.81 -3.36 16.86
C PHE A 307 0.99 -2.12 16.53
N CYS A 308 0.06 -2.24 15.58
CA CYS A 308 -0.87 -1.17 15.22
C CYS A 308 -2.29 -1.60 15.55
N PHE A 309 -3.07 -0.70 16.16
CA PHE A 309 -4.46 -0.95 16.51
C PHE A 309 -5.25 0.36 16.54
N ASN A 310 -6.57 0.25 16.65
CA ASN A 310 -7.45 1.42 16.75
C ASN A 310 -7.89 1.63 18.22
N PRO A 311 -7.45 2.68 18.91
CA PRO A 311 -7.77 2.95 20.31
C PRO A 311 -9.19 3.48 20.54
N ASP A 312 -9.97 3.74 19.50
CA ASP A 312 -11.38 4.14 19.63
C ASP A 312 -12.26 2.98 20.17
N TRP A 313 -11.67 1.78 20.32
CA TRP A 313 -12.38 0.59 20.77
C TRP A 313 -12.29 0.37 22.27
N LYS A 314 -13.26 -0.42 22.76
CA LYS A 314 -13.15 -0.99 24.08
C LYS A 314 -12.10 -2.10 24.07
N ILE A 315 -10.92 -1.81 24.57
CA ILE A 315 -9.86 -2.80 24.82
C ILE A 315 -10.13 -3.55 26.16
N ALA A 316 -11.15 -3.17 26.88
CA ALA A 316 -11.53 -3.87 28.10
C ALA A 316 -12.04 -5.28 27.78
N PRO A 317 -11.75 -6.28 28.63
CA PRO A 317 -12.41 -7.57 28.53
C PRO A 317 -13.94 -7.35 28.50
N ILE A 318 -14.62 -8.18 27.71
CA ILE A 318 -16.08 -8.17 27.66
C ILE A 318 -16.55 -8.33 29.14
N PRO A 319 -17.32 -7.38 29.69
CA PRO A 319 -17.76 -7.48 31.05
C PRO A 319 -18.42 -8.85 31.24
N ASN A 320 -18.09 -9.55 32.31
CA ASN A 320 -18.77 -10.76 32.64
C ASN A 320 -20.30 -10.46 32.65
N PRO A 321 -21.11 -11.10 31.79
CA PRO A 321 -22.54 -10.83 31.71
C PRO A 321 -23.26 -10.97 33.07
N ASP A 322 -22.63 -11.69 34.01
CA ASP A 322 -23.13 -11.90 35.35
C ASP A 322 -22.56 -10.91 36.39
N ALA A 323 -21.75 -9.92 35.95
CA ALA A 323 -21.17 -8.93 36.86
C ALA A 323 -22.25 -7.99 37.40
N THR A 324 -22.20 -7.74 38.69
CA THR A 324 -23.06 -6.74 39.32
C THR A 324 -22.68 -5.32 38.89
N PRO A 325 -23.64 -4.35 38.92
CA PRO A 325 -23.32 -2.95 38.59
C PRO A 325 -22.14 -2.38 39.38
N GLU A 326 -21.96 -2.75 40.62
CA GLU A 326 -20.83 -2.34 41.47
C GLU A 326 -19.50 -2.92 40.99
N GLN A 327 -19.49 -4.17 40.52
CA GLN A 327 -18.29 -4.78 39.93
C GLN A 327 -17.91 -4.13 38.59
N LEU A 328 -18.91 -3.70 37.81
CA LEU A 328 -18.68 -2.98 36.55
C LEU A 328 -18.10 -1.57 36.79
N GLU A 329 -18.52 -0.89 37.88
CA GLU A 329 -17.95 0.41 38.29
C GLU A 329 -16.53 0.24 38.81
N ASP A 330 -16.23 -0.77 39.58
CA ASP A 330 -14.90 -1.10 40.08
C ASP A 330 -13.94 -1.49 38.91
N GLU A 331 -14.40 -2.32 38.00
CA GLU A 331 -13.63 -2.64 36.78
C GLU A 331 -13.36 -1.40 35.89
N ALA A 332 -14.33 -0.48 35.84
CA ALA A 332 -14.16 0.78 35.11
C ALA A 332 -13.09 1.72 35.72
N MET A 333 -12.81 1.57 37.00
CA MET A 333 -11.78 2.34 37.72
C MET A 333 -10.40 1.70 37.69
N LEU A 334 -10.28 0.43 37.37
CA LEU A 334 -8.98 -0.25 37.30
C LEU A 334 -8.14 0.28 36.10
N PRO A 335 -6.82 0.40 36.28
CA PRO A 335 -5.95 0.71 35.16
C PRO A 335 -6.02 -0.38 34.08
N ILE A 336 -6.22 0.02 32.84
CA ILE A 336 -6.21 -0.92 31.70
C ILE A 336 -4.79 -1.43 31.51
N THR A 337 -4.63 -2.75 31.44
CA THR A 337 -3.41 -3.39 30.99
C THR A 337 -3.63 -3.99 29.61
N LEU A 338 -2.81 -3.63 28.64
CA LEU A 338 -2.89 -4.15 27.27
C LEU A 338 -2.27 -5.54 27.11
N ALA A 339 -1.48 -5.99 28.06
CA ALA A 339 -0.84 -7.30 28.04
C ALA A 339 -0.94 -7.98 29.42
N ASN A 340 -1.05 -9.31 29.43
CA ASN A 340 -1.07 -10.10 30.67
C ASN A 340 0.30 -10.12 31.37
N ARG A 341 1.37 -9.95 30.61
CA ARG A 341 2.76 -9.85 31.04
C ARG A 341 3.49 -8.82 30.18
N PRO A 342 4.61 -8.24 30.68
CA PRO A 342 5.39 -7.31 29.86
C PRO A 342 5.80 -7.93 28.52
N HIS A 343 5.56 -7.20 27.42
CA HIS A 343 5.92 -7.64 26.09
C HIS A 343 7.31 -7.13 25.72
N GLU A 344 8.31 -8.03 25.76
CA GLU A 344 9.74 -7.69 25.71
C GLU A 344 10.25 -7.17 24.35
N HIS A 345 9.47 -7.30 23.29
CA HIS A 345 9.95 -7.05 21.93
C HIS A 345 9.31 -5.83 21.26
N ILE A 346 8.13 -5.38 21.67
CA ILE A 346 7.45 -4.23 21.06
C ILE A 346 8.27 -2.95 21.27
N GLN A 347 8.66 -2.35 20.16
CA GLN A 347 9.39 -1.07 20.07
C GLN A 347 8.51 0.04 19.48
N HIS A 348 7.58 -0.31 18.59
CA HIS A 348 6.75 0.64 17.89
C HIS A 348 5.27 0.32 18.06
N ILE A 349 4.47 1.33 18.33
CA ILE A 349 3.01 1.24 18.39
C ILE A 349 2.42 2.24 17.40
N GLY A 350 1.52 1.77 16.54
CA GLY A 350 0.73 2.57 15.62
C GLY A 350 -0.72 2.70 16.13
N LEU A 351 -1.28 3.90 16.06
CA LEU A 351 -2.63 4.19 16.50
C LEU A 351 -3.48 4.66 15.31
N HIS A 352 -4.43 3.82 14.90
CA HIS A 352 -5.45 4.20 13.93
C HIS A 352 -6.56 5.04 14.60
N GLY A 353 -7.49 5.55 13.80
CA GLY A 353 -8.65 6.28 14.31
C GLY A 353 -8.27 7.60 14.98
N LEU A 354 -8.61 7.76 16.25
CA LEU A 354 -8.40 8.95 17.07
C LEU A 354 -9.17 10.20 16.59
N LEU A 355 -10.12 10.04 15.65
CA LEU A 355 -10.88 11.16 15.12
C LEU A 355 -11.73 11.82 16.22
N TYR A 356 -12.32 11.02 17.12
CA TYR A 356 -13.05 11.54 18.29
C TYR A 356 -12.13 12.18 19.31
N ALA A 357 -10.93 11.64 19.50
CA ALA A 357 -9.97 12.18 20.44
C ALA A 357 -9.60 13.62 20.10
N PHE A 358 -9.44 13.91 18.81
CA PHE A 358 -9.02 15.21 18.30
C PHE A 358 -10.15 16.02 17.66
N GLY A 359 -11.38 15.52 17.62
CA GLY A 359 -12.54 16.22 17.08
C GLY A 359 -12.41 16.59 15.60
N VAL A 360 -11.77 15.71 14.80
CA VAL A 360 -11.43 15.96 13.39
C VAL A 360 -12.30 15.13 12.45
N GLY A 361 -12.39 15.54 11.19
CA GLY A 361 -13.18 14.87 10.17
C GLY A 361 -14.64 14.73 10.58
N TYR A 362 -15.25 13.57 10.29
CA TYR A 362 -16.65 13.33 10.62
C TYR A 362 -16.93 13.38 12.12
N ALA A 363 -15.96 13.08 12.98
CA ALA A 363 -16.13 13.13 14.44
C ALA A 363 -16.31 14.57 14.94
N GLY A 364 -15.65 15.55 14.32
CA GLY A 364 -15.88 16.97 14.59
C GLY A 364 -17.32 17.38 14.28
N ALA A 365 -17.83 16.97 13.11
CA ALA A 365 -19.19 17.27 12.69
C ALA A 365 -20.28 16.60 13.59
N TYR A 366 -19.95 15.45 14.20
CA TYR A 366 -20.89 14.73 15.09
C TYR A 366 -20.76 15.07 16.57
N ALA A 367 -19.72 15.80 16.98
CA ALA A 367 -19.45 16.10 18.39
C ALA A 367 -20.63 16.82 19.07
N ASP A 368 -21.26 17.75 18.38
CA ASP A 368 -22.41 18.50 18.89
C ASP A 368 -23.71 17.69 18.89
N SER A 369 -23.84 16.70 17.99
CA SER A 369 -25.04 15.90 17.88
C SER A 369 -25.13 14.77 18.90
N ASP A 370 -23.97 14.21 19.34
CA ASP A 370 -23.88 13.17 20.37
C ASP A 370 -22.68 13.40 21.31
N PRO A 371 -22.79 14.41 22.19
CA PRO A 371 -21.71 14.77 23.09
C PRO A 371 -21.38 13.68 24.12
N VAL A 372 -22.37 12.88 24.51
CA VAL A 372 -22.16 11.79 25.48
C VAL A 372 -21.25 10.72 24.88
N ARG A 373 -21.56 10.28 23.67
CA ARG A 373 -20.74 9.30 22.95
C ARG A 373 -19.33 9.83 22.72
N THR A 374 -19.21 11.07 22.29
CA THR A 374 -17.92 11.74 22.07
C THR A 374 -17.06 11.70 23.32
N ILE A 375 -17.61 12.11 24.49
CA ILE A 375 -16.90 12.09 25.78
C ILE A 375 -16.51 10.66 26.16
N MET A 376 -17.41 9.67 25.96
CA MET A 376 -17.09 8.28 26.27
C MET A 376 -15.93 7.74 25.42
N VAL A 377 -15.92 8.00 24.11
CA VAL A 377 -14.83 7.57 23.23
C VAL A 377 -13.54 8.28 23.61
N GLN A 378 -13.57 9.58 23.87
CA GLN A 378 -12.40 10.36 24.31
C GLN A 378 -11.80 9.81 25.61
N ARG A 379 -12.61 9.47 26.60
CA ARG A 379 -12.15 8.82 27.85
C ARG A 379 -11.54 7.45 27.58
N THR A 380 -12.13 6.68 26.66
CA THR A 380 -11.57 5.39 26.26
C THR A 380 -10.21 5.57 25.60
N ASN A 381 -10.06 6.54 24.69
CA ASN A 381 -8.76 6.87 24.08
C ASN A 381 -7.71 7.23 25.11
N ASP A 382 -8.03 8.12 26.08
CA ASP A 382 -7.09 8.52 27.13
C ASP A 382 -6.68 7.30 28.00
N ARG A 383 -7.61 6.41 28.32
CA ARG A 383 -7.31 5.18 29.08
C ARG A 383 -6.43 4.22 28.29
N ASN A 384 -6.75 4.00 27.02
CA ASN A 384 -5.99 3.12 26.14
C ASN A 384 -4.57 3.68 25.91
N PHE A 385 -4.44 4.99 25.75
CA PHE A 385 -3.14 5.66 25.61
C PHE A 385 -2.30 5.51 26.90
N ASN A 386 -2.89 5.71 28.07
CA ASN A 386 -2.17 5.57 29.34
C ASN A 386 -1.67 4.15 29.61
N ALA A 387 -2.27 3.15 28.97
CA ALA A 387 -1.81 1.76 29.03
C ALA A 387 -0.53 1.51 28.19
N LEU A 388 -0.15 2.45 27.29
CA LEU A 388 1.08 2.41 26.53
C LEU A 388 2.26 2.90 27.38
N ASN A 389 2.75 2.05 28.25
CA ASN A 389 3.79 2.42 29.21
C ASN A 389 4.94 1.39 29.21
N LYS A 390 6.07 1.78 29.83
CA LYS A 390 7.28 0.93 29.93
C LYS A 390 7.09 -0.30 30.83
N ALA A 391 6.07 -0.34 31.70
CA ALA A 391 5.78 -1.52 32.49
C ALA A 391 5.15 -2.62 31.61
N THR A 392 4.32 -2.23 30.66
CA THR A 392 3.71 -3.14 29.69
C THR A 392 4.64 -3.42 28.49
N PHE A 393 5.34 -2.39 28.02
CA PHE A 393 6.23 -2.44 26.85
C PHE A 393 7.62 -1.88 27.21
N PRO A 394 8.53 -2.68 27.79
CA PRO A 394 9.82 -2.18 28.30
C PRO A 394 10.69 -1.54 27.24
N LYS A 395 10.62 -2.01 25.99
CA LYS A 395 11.39 -1.50 24.85
C LYS A 395 10.65 -0.48 23.98
N LEU A 396 9.50 0.02 24.40
CA LEU A 396 8.74 1.00 23.63
C LEU A 396 9.57 2.26 23.35
N GLU A 397 9.77 2.58 22.10
CA GLU A 397 10.55 3.71 21.62
C GLU A 397 9.69 4.77 20.94
N ARG A 398 8.60 4.33 20.28
CA ARG A 398 7.77 5.17 19.41
C ARG A 398 6.31 4.81 19.51
N VAL A 399 5.48 5.85 19.58
CA VAL A 399 4.03 5.80 19.34
C VAL A 399 3.72 6.72 18.17
N ARG A 400 3.07 6.23 17.12
CA ARG A 400 2.71 7.00 15.94
C ARG A 400 1.21 7.01 15.72
N VAL A 401 0.65 8.21 15.54
CA VAL A 401 -0.74 8.38 15.08
C VAL A 401 -0.77 8.20 13.57
N LEU A 402 -1.54 7.23 13.08
CA LEU A 402 -1.50 6.78 11.68
C LEU A 402 -2.51 7.51 10.79
N SER A 403 -3.50 8.20 11.37
CA SER A 403 -4.55 8.88 10.61
C SER A 403 -4.07 10.18 9.96
N PRO A 404 -4.02 10.28 8.62
CA PRO A 404 -3.69 11.53 7.94
C PRO A 404 -4.69 12.64 8.21
N THR A 405 -5.96 12.32 8.46
CA THR A 405 -7.03 13.28 8.76
C THR A 405 -6.70 14.11 10.00
N VAL A 406 -6.12 13.48 11.04
CA VAL A 406 -5.71 14.19 12.25
C VAL A 406 -4.71 15.30 11.92
N LEU A 407 -3.81 15.04 10.98
CA LEU A 407 -2.77 15.99 10.61
C LEU A 407 -3.31 17.10 9.69
N GLN A 408 -4.17 16.76 8.74
CA GLN A 408 -4.78 17.73 7.83
C GLN A 408 -5.63 18.76 8.57
N ASP A 409 -6.53 18.28 9.44
CA ASP A 409 -7.44 19.18 10.17
C ASP A 409 -6.70 20.06 11.19
N LEU A 410 -5.52 19.66 11.66
CA LEU A 410 -4.67 20.52 12.52
C LEU A 410 -4.00 21.67 11.76
N ASN A 411 -3.86 21.57 10.44
CA ASN A 411 -3.27 22.60 9.59
C ASN A 411 -4.30 23.59 9.05
N ASP A 412 -5.54 23.17 8.93
CA ASP A 412 -6.61 24.05 8.51
C ASP A 412 -6.88 25.06 9.66
N ASN A 413 -7.22 26.28 9.32
CA ASN A 413 -7.52 27.35 10.32
C ASN A 413 -8.65 26.96 11.28
N ASP A 414 -9.41 25.92 10.97
CA ASP A 414 -10.48 25.30 11.74
C ASP A 414 -10.00 24.06 12.52
N GLY A 415 -8.69 23.91 12.75
CA GLY A 415 -8.10 22.76 13.46
C GLY A 415 -8.82 22.40 14.75
N PRO A 416 -8.49 21.26 15.38
CA PRO A 416 -9.21 20.76 16.54
C PRO A 416 -9.29 21.82 17.61
N GLY A 417 -10.45 21.89 18.27
CA GLY A 417 -10.66 22.83 19.36
C GLY A 417 -9.56 22.72 20.43
N GLN A 418 -9.33 23.79 21.17
CA GLN A 418 -8.24 23.91 22.15
C GLN A 418 -8.11 22.69 23.09
N SER A 419 -9.24 22.07 23.49
CA SER A 419 -9.26 20.86 24.34
C SER A 419 -8.59 19.64 23.70
N CYS A 420 -8.58 19.54 22.39
CA CYS A 420 -7.96 18.43 21.65
C CYS A 420 -6.44 18.64 21.55
N PHE A 421 -6.00 19.91 21.38
CA PHE A 421 -4.60 20.27 21.41
C PHE A 421 -3.99 20.04 22.80
N GLU A 422 -4.69 20.45 23.87
CA GLU A 422 -4.30 20.15 25.26
C GLU A 422 -4.21 18.65 25.55
N ARG A 423 -5.06 17.81 24.88
CA ARG A 423 -4.95 16.34 24.97
C ARG A 423 -3.66 15.84 24.34
N TRP A 424 -3.31 16.33 23.15
CA TRP A 424 -2.06 15.95 22.51
C TRP A 424 -0.86 16.31 23.37
N GLU A 425 -0.82 17.53 23.95
CA GLU A 425 0.25 17.98 24.84
C GLU A 425 0.41 17.05 26.05
N ARG A 426 -0.69 16.68 26.71
CA ARG A 426 -0.66 15.71 27.83
C ARG A 426 -0.10 14.35 27.40
N TRP A 427 -0.47 13.87 26.23
CA TRP A 427 0.05 12.61 25.70
C TRP A 427 1.53 12.73 25.36
N TRP A 428 1.91 13.82 24.76
CA TRP A 428 3.30 14.12 24.42
C TRP A 428 4.19 14.22 25.67
N GLU A 429 3.76 14.95 26.70
CA GLU A 429 4.45 15.02 27.99
C GLU A 429 4.59 13.66 28.67
N THR A 430 3.55 12.82 28.59
CA THR A 430 3.58 11.46 29.12
C THR A 430 4.60 10.60 28.38
N CYS A 431 4.62 10.64 27.08
CA CYS A 431 5.61 9.95 26.26
C CYS A 431 7.04 10.47 26.53
N THR A 432 7.21 11.77 26.60
CA THR A 432 8.52 12.40 26.88
C THR A 432 9.09 11.96 28.24
N ARG A 433 8.25 11.89 29.28
CA ARG A 433 8.66 11.37 30.60
C ARG A 433 9.12 9.92 30.55
N MET A 434 8.55 9.11 29.65
CA MET A 434 8.92 7.71 29.44
C MET A 434 10.07 7.54 28.44
N ARG A 435 10.58 8.61 27.85
CA ARG A 435 11.54 8.60 26.72
C ARG A 435 11.01 7.81 25.54
N VAL A 436 9.74 8.03 25.21
CA VAL A 436 9.06 7.49 24.03
C VAL A 436 8.77 8.67 23.10
N ARG A 437 8.96 8.50 21.82
CA ARG A 437 8.60 9.51 20.83
C ARG A 437 7.12 9.36 20.47
N LEU A 438 6.36 10.46 20.59
CA LEU A 438 5.01 10.55 20.03
C LEU A 438 5.12 11.29 18.69
N GLU A 439 4.67 10.64 17.62
CA GLU A 439 4.79 11.12 16.25
C GLU A 439 3.41 11.12 15.57
N ASP A 440 3.21 12.01 14.63
CA ASP A 440 2.10 11.96 13.67
C ASP A 440 2.39 10.99 12.51
N CYS A 441 1.51 10.91 11.52
CA CYS A 441 1.67 10.00 10.39
C CYS A 441 2.85 10.36 9.47
N SER A 442 3.36 11.59 9.53
CA SER A 442 4.57 12.02 8.80
C SER A 442 5.87 11.70 9.54
N GLY A 443 5.77 11.24 10.79
CA GLY A 443 6.93 11.01 11.66
C GLY A 443 7.41 12.26 12.37
N GLY A 444 6.72 13.38 12.23
CA GLY A 444 6.96 14.64 12.92
C GLY A 444 6.21 14.77 14.25
N VAL A 445 6.37 15.91 14.89
CA VAL A 445 5.55 16.31 16.03
C VAL A 445 4.27 16.97 15.49
N LEU A 446 3.13 16.59 16.04
CA LEU A 446 1.84 17.10 15.58
C LEU A 446 1.79 18.64 15.59
N GLY A 447 1.28 19.20 14.51
CA GLY A 447 1.14 20.66 14.35
C GLY A 447 2.38 21.36 13.78
N ASN A 448 3.48 20.66 13.56
CA ASN A 448 4.62 21.22 12.85
C ASN A 448 4.43 21.03 11.36
N LEU A 449 4.13 22.11 10.65
CA LEU A 449 4.26 22.14 9.20
C LEU A 449 5.72 21.99 8.80
N PRO A 450 6.03 21.44 7.62
CA PRO A 450 7.36 21.50 7.06
C PRO A 450 7.83 22.96 7.05
N GLN A 451 9.03 23.22 7.57
CA GLN A 451 9.65 24.51 7.33
C GLN A 451 9.88 24.60 5.82
N GLU A 452 9.62 25.76 5.24
CA GLU A 452 10.05 26.03 3.88
C GLU A 452 11.59 25.98 3.91
N GLU A 453 12.18 24.81 3.69
CA GLU A 453 13.53 24.78 3.17
C GLU A 453 13.40 25.51 1.83
N GLU A 454 14.30 26.48 1.59
CA GLU A 454 14.42 27.10 0.27
C GLU A 454 14.61 25.94 -0.70
N GLU A 455 13.49 25.40 -1.25
CA GLU A 455 13.54 24.42 -2.32
C GLU A 455 14.32 25.16 -3.40
N GLU A 456 15.55 24.71 -3.65
CA GLU A 456 16.17 25.01 -4.94
C GLU A 456 15.09 24.70 -5.97
N GLU A 457 14.57 25.75 -6.60
CA GLU A 457 13.56 25.71 -7.64
C GLU A 457 14.03 24.75 -8.72
N TYR A 458 13.78 23.46 -8.51
CA TYR A 458 13.61 22.58 -9.65
C TYR A 458 12.26 22.96 -10.24
N GLU A 459 12.27 24.02 -11.03
CA GLU A 459 11.20 24.34 -11.97
C GLU A 459 10.94 23.10 -12.84
N SER A 460 10.12 22.19 -12.32
CA SER A 460 9.38 21.27 -13.16
C SER A 460 8.23 22.10 -13.72
N GLU A 461 8.41 22.65 -14.87
CA GLU A 461 7.41 23.41 -15.64
C GLU A 461 6.14 22.57 -15.95
N GLU A 462 5.91 21.42 -15.31
CA GLU A 462 4.81 20.50 -15.60
C GLU A 462 3.84 20.22 -14.41
N ASP A 463 4.01 20.83 -13.23
CA ASP A 463 3.04 20.68 -12.13
C ASP A 463 1.93 21.76 -12.17
N GLY A 464 1.62 22.27 -13.36
CA GLY A 464 0.46 23.12 -13.58
C GLY A 464 -0.84 22.34 -13.45
N GLU A 465 -1.68 22.79 -12.53
CA GLU A 465 -3.13 22.54 -12.47
C GLU A 465 -3.64 21.25 -11.79
N TYR A 466 -3.59 21.22 -10.47
CA TYR A 466 -4.72 20.67 -9.71
C TYR A 466 -5.70 21.81 -9.38
N GLY A 467 -6.39 22.32 -10.40
CA GLY A 467 -7.49 23.29 -10.26
C GLY A 467 -8.81 22.56 -10.16
N SER A 468 -9.66 23.06 -9.27
CA SER A 468 -11.11 22.89 -9.17
C SER A 468 -11.75 22.10 -10.32
N TYR A 469 -12.23 20.90 -10.01
CA TYR A 469 -12.91 20.00 -10.95
C TYR A 469 -14.24 20.61 -11.43
N THR A 470 -14.22 21.22 -12.61
CA THR A 470 -15.38 21.27 -13.48
C THR A 470 -15.28 20.12 -14.47
N GLU A 471 -16.37 19.42 -14.73
CA GLU A 471 -16.47 18.15 -15.47
C GLU A 471 -15.88 18.13 -16.92
N GLU A 472 -15.25 19.22 -17.38
CA GLU A 472 -14.71 19.37 -18.73
C GLU A 472 -13.16 19.36 -18.82
N GLU A 473 -12.40 19.32 -17.70
CA GLU A 473 -10.93 19.42 -17.71
C GLU A 473 -10.17 18.11 -17.34
N GLU A 474 -10.85 16.97 -17.26
CA GLU A 474 -10.26 15.67 -16.87
C GLU A 474 -9.21 15.11 -17.85
N HIS A 475 -8.87 15.79 -18.93
CA HIS A 475 -8.01 15.22 -19.98
C HIS A 475 -6.53 15.65 -19.95
N ARG A 476 -6.05 16.33 -18.89
CA ARG A 476 -4.68 16.87 -18.88
C ARG A 476 -3.85 16.56 -17.63
N ASN A 477 -4.00 15.44 -16.99
CA ASN A 477 -3.15 15.12 -15.84
C ASN A 477 -2.11 14.05 -16.14
N GLY A 478 -0.92 14.52 -16.23
CA GLY A 478 0.47 14.09 -16.06
C GLY A 478 0.83 12.60 -15.86
N GLY A 479 0.05 11.66 -16.36
CA GLY A 479 0.53 10.33 -16.69
C GLY A 479 1.21 10.41 -18.05
N VAL A 480 2.40 9.82 -18.20
CA VAL A 480 3.05 9.74 -19.51
C VAL A 480 2.02 9.19 -20.49
N SER A 481 1.69 10.00 -21.47
CA SER A 481 0.77 9.59 -22.54
C SER A 481 1.38 8.38 -23.23
N LEU A 482 0.59 7.30 -23.44
CA LEU A 482 1.04 6.18 -24.30
C LEU A 482 1.37 6.63 -25.71
N SER A 483 0.86 7.79 -26.15
CA SER A 483 1.31 8.44 -27.37
C SER A 483 2.77 8.88 -27.25
N GLU A 484 3.20 9.42 -26.12
CA GLU A 484 4.61 9.78 -25.88
C GLU A 484 5.50 8.56 -25.76
N LEU A 485 5.05 7.48 -25.09
CA LEU A 485 5.77 6.21 -25.07
C LEU A 485 5.90 5.65 -26.50
N ARG A 486 4.83 5.73 -27.28
CA ARG A 486 4.82 5.28 -28.69
C ARG A 486 5.74 6.14 -29.57
N GLU A 487 5.69 7.45 -29.43
CA GLU A 487 6.61 8.36 -30.14
C GLU A 487 8.05 8.10 -29.75
N LEU A 488 8.33 7.94 -28.49
CA LEU A 488 9.67 7.70 -27.97
C LEU A 488 10.23 6.35 -28.44
N LEU A 489 9.42 5.29 -28.43
CA LEU A 489 9.80 3.99 -28.97
C LEU A 489 9.94 4.01 -30.49
N ALA A 490 9.12 4.78 -31.21
CA ALA A 490 9.25 4.98 -32.64
C ALA A 490 10.53 5.76 -32.98
N GLU A 491 10.86 6.79 -32.21
CA GLU A 491 12.11 7.56 -32.33
C GLU A 491 13.32 6.68 -32.03
N CYS A 492 13.27 5.86 -30.98
CA CYS A 492 14.30 4.89 -30.65
C CYS A 492 14.57 3.92 -31.81
N ARG A 493 13.53 3.39 -32.44
CA ARG A 493 13.66 2.51 -33.62
C ARG A 493 14.26 3.23 -34.81
N ARG A 494 13.77 4.43 -35.13
CA ARG A 494 14.30 5.21 -36.22
C ARG A 494 15.80 5.46 -36.06
N MET A 495 16.25 5.83 -34.88
CA MET A 495 17.68 6.08 -34.61
C MET A 495 18.51 4.78 -34.64
N THR A 496 17.91 3.62 -34.26
CA THR A 496 18.57 2.31 -34.36
C THR A 496 18.76 1.93 -35.85
N GLU A 497 17.73 2.08 -36.68
CA GLU A 497 17.78 1.79 -38.12
C GLU A 497 18.75 2.72 -38.85
N GLU A 498 18.81 4.01 -38.47
CA GLU A 498 19.80 4.96 -39.00
C GLU A 498 21.21 4.57 -38.56
N GLY A 499 21.42 4.14 -37.33
CA GLY A 499 22.71 3.65 -36.80
C GLY A 499 23.19 2.38 -37.51
N GLU A 500 22.28 1.44 -37.84
CA GLU A 500 22.63 0.25 -38.64
C GLU A 500 22.96 0.58 -40.08
N ARG A 501 22.30 1.57 -40.69
CA ARG A 501 22.66 2.07 -42.05
C ARG A 501 24.02 2.76 -42.09
N GLU A 502 24.41 3.49 -41.03
CA GLU A 502 25.72 4.12 -40.92
C GLU A 502 26.85 3.12 -40.64
N GLN A 503 26.58 1.94 -40.10
CA GLN A 503 27.58 0.88 -39.85
C GLN A 503 27.84 0.00 -41.08
N SER A 504 27.13 0.18 -42.17
CA SER A 504 27.28 -0.58 -43.41
C SER A 504 28.55 -0.28 -44.28
N PRO A 505 29.42 0.70 -44.02
CA PRO A 505 30.63 0.87 -44.82
C PRO A 505 31.79 -0.09 -44.50
N PHE A 506 31.71 -0.88 -43.40
CA PHE A 506 32.82 -1.76 -42.98
C PHE A 506 32.79 -3.19 -43.54
N GLN A 507 31.77 -3.58 -44.29
CA GLN A 507 31.71 -4.91 -44.94
C GLN A 507 32.57 -5.02 -46.21
N PHE A 508 33.18 -3.94 -46.69
CA PHE A 508 34.01 -3.96 -47.89
C PHE A 508 35.44 -4.46 -47.68
N PHE A 509 35.88 -4.71 -46.45
CA PHE A 509 37.28 -5.09 -46.18
C PHE A 509 37.51 -6.57 -45.84
N LEU A 510 36.54 -7.45 -45.95
CA LEU A 510 36.67 -8.88 -45.58
C LEU A 510 36.69 -9.88 -46.74
N ASN A 511 36.62 -9.47 -48.00
CA ASN A 511 36.85 -10.36 -49.14
C ASN A 511 37.77 -9.70 -50.16
N PRO A 512 39.08 -10.01 -50.14
CA PRO A 512 39.96 -9.64 -51.25
C PRO A 512 39.62 -10.52 -52.47
N PRO A 513 39.59 -9.99 -53.70
CA PRO A 513 39.37 -10.78 -54.92
C PRO A 513 40.55 -11.72 -55.14
N THR A 514 40.27 -12.99 -55.42
CA THR A 514 41.21 -13.99 -55.96
C THR A 514 41.57 -13.69 -57.40
#